data_3e5f461648f9a40a71e9abea01ded7c2
#
_entry.id   3e5f461648f9a40a71e9abea01ded7c2
#
_cell.length_a   1.000
_cell.length_b   1.000
_cell.length_c   1.000
_cell.angle_alpha   90.00
_cell.angle_beta   90.00
_cell.angle_gamma   90.00
#
_symmetry.space_group_name_H-M   'P 1'
#
loop_
_entity.id
_entity.type
_entity.pdbx_description
1 polymer ?
#
loop_
_entity_poly.entity_id
_entity_poly.type
_entity_poly.pdbx_seq_one_letter_code
_entity_poly.pdbx_strand_id
1 'polypeptide(L)'
;AKYICFSDADVFHRRASWAAETVEAMQHYRIGQPWSDAYDLGPNDEHIQHHVSFCRQWLHGQPVVPEGPNWWRFNGGLYDYPHSGYCWFVRREVLDWVGGLIEIAGMGSADHHMALALAGKVARSVPGGTAPSYLAHLERWQQRAALAVNGRIGFVHGTVEHRFHGRKADRGYLSRWQIFVRHGFDPDTDLKRNSFGVMEWAGNKPELEREWELYL
;
A
#
# COMPACT_ATOMS: atom_id res chain seq x y z
N ALA A 1 -0.48 -3.83 21.67
CA ALA A 1 0.64 -2.89 21.56
C ALA A 1 0.11 -1.48 21.25
N LYS A 2 0.78 -0.45 21.78
CA LYS A 2 0.44 0.97 21.52
C LYS A 2 0.88 1.42 20.12
N TYR A 3 1.97 0.89 19.65
CA TYR A 3 2.59 1.16 18.37
C TYR A 3 2.68 -0.12 17.55
N ILE A 4 2.45 -0.01 16.25
CA ILE A 4 2.45 -1.13 15.33
C ILE A 4 3.32 -0.74 14.14
N CYS A 5 4.11 -1.68 13.66
CA CYS A 5 4.82 -1.58 12.41
C CYS A 5 4.46 -2.78 11.55
N PHE A 6 4.04 -2.52 10.33
CA PHE A 6 3.86 -3.52 9.28
C PHE A 6 5.10 -3.46 8.39
N SER A 7 5.71 -4.57 8.13
CA SER A 7 6.90 -4.67 7.29
C SER A 7 6.80 -5.88 6.38
N ASP A 8 7.18 -5.72 5.13
CA ASP A 8 7.36 -6.84 4.23
C ASP A 8 8.52 -7.71 4.74
N ALA A 9 8.41 -9.02 4.57
CA ALA A 9 9.34 -9.99 5.16
C ALA A 9 10.74 -9.95 4.52
N ASP A 10 10.87 -9.37 3.36
CA ASP A 10 12.07 -9.26 2.54
C ASP A 10 12.70 -7.86 2.56
N VAL A 11 12.30 -7.02 3.53
CA VAL A 11 12.83 -5.67 3.74
C VAL A 11 13.81 -5.64 4.91
N PHE A 12 14.97 -5.03 4.70
CA PHE A 12 16.03 -4.90 5.68
C PHE A 12 16.34 -3.45 5.99
N HIS A 13 16.23 -3.07 7.26
CA HIS A 13 16.67 -1.77 7.73
C HIS A 13 18.18 -1.75 7.91
N ARG A 14 18.87 -0.79 7.28
CA ARG A 14 20.34 -0.65 7.40
C ARG A 14 20.79 -0.08 8.75
N ARG A 15 19.90 0.56 9.51
CA ARG A 15 20.19 1.11 10.83
C ARG A 15 19.61 0.23 11.91
N ALA A 16 20.45 -0.23 12.84
CA ALA A 16 20.00 -1.05 13.97
C ALA A 16 19.04 -0.32 14.92
N SER A 17 19.12 1.02 14.98
CA SER A 17 18.27 1.89 15.82
C SER A 17 16.88 2.19 15.22
N TRP A 18 16.57 1.72 14.00
CA TRP A 18 15.36 2.11 13.28
C TRP A 18 14.06 1.95 14.10
N ALA A 19 13.95 0.88 14.87
CA ALA A 19 12.75 0.62 15.67
C ALA A 19 12.60 1.62 16.82
N ALA A 20 13.68 1.95 17.51
CA ALA A 20 13.68 2.96 18.57
C ALA A 20 13.35 4.36 18.00
N GLU A 21 13.99 4.75 16.91
CA GLU A 21 13.72 6.01 16.21
C GLU A 21 12.27 6.08 15.70
N THR A 22 11.71 4.95 15.25
CA THR A 22 10.30 4.86 14.87
C THR A 22 9.36 5.11 16.05
N VAL A 23 9.66 4.56 17.21
CA VAL A 23 8.88 4.82 18.45
C VAL A 23 8.96 6.30 18.85
N GLU A 24 10.12 6.92 18.71
CA GLU A 24 10.29 8.36 18.94
C GLU A 24 9.48 9.19 17.93
N ALA A 25 9.56 8.87 16.64
CA ALA A 25 8.79 9.53 15.61
C ALA A 25 7.27 9.45 15.85
N MET A 26 6.78 8.34 16.42
CA MET A 26 5.37 8.17 16.78
C MET A 26 4.92 9.05 17.96
N GLN A 27 5.80 9.80 18.62
CA GLN A 27 5.39 10.86 19.55
C GLN A 27 4.81 12.07 18.81
N HIS A 28 5.24 12.30 17.58
CA HIS A 28 4.86 13.45 16.74
C HIS A 28 3.89 13.07 15.62
N TYR A 29 4.11 11.91 15.01
CA TYR A 29 3.33 11.40 13.88
C TYR A 29 2.36 10.31 14.33
N ARG A 30 1.26 10.16 13.60
CA ARG A 30 0.24 9.15 13.87
C ARG A 30 0.38 7.92 12.98
N ILE A 31 0.89 8.15 11.77
CA ILE A 31 1.16 7.14 10.75
C ILE A 31 2.36 7.59 9.92
N GLY A 32 3.12 6.66 9.35
CA GLY A 32 4.22 7.00 8.48
C GLY A 32 5.05 5.80 8.04
N GLN A 33 6.17 6.10 7.41
CA GLN A 33 7.12 5.10 6.94
C GLN A 33 8.42 5.16 7.75
N PRO A 34 8.91 4.03 8.30
CA PRO A 34 10.14 4.00 9.12
C PRO A 34 11.41 4.01 8.26
N TRP A 35 11.36 4.70 7.12
CA TRP A 35 12.45 4.84 6.18
C TRP A 35 12.26 6.09 5.30
N SER A 36 13.34 6.63 4.75
CA SER A 36 13.33 7.75 3.81
C SER A 36 13.69 7.34 2.39
N ASP A 37 14.59 6.38 2.27
CA ASP A 37 15.15 5.90 1.01
C ASP A 37 15.15 4.38 0.99
N ALA A 38 14.94 3.81 -0.19
CA ALA A 38 14.97 2.36 -0.36
C ALA A 38 15.73 1.97 -1.62
N TYR A 39 16.35 0.80 -1.59
CA TYR A 39 16.95 0.19 -2.77
C TYR A 39 16.36 -1.20 -3.01
N ASP A 40 15.84 -1.43 -4.21
CA ASP A 40 15.61 -2.78 -4.68
C ASP A 40 16.96 -3.42 -5.01
N LEU A 41 17.14 -4.63 -4.52
CA LEU A 41 18.30 -5.44 -4.82
C LEU A 41 18.08 -6.32 -6.05
N GLY A 42 19.12 -6.57 -6.78
CA GLY A 42 19.18 -7.57 -7.83
C GLY A 42 19.52 -8.95 -7.27
N PRO A 43 19.60 -9.97 -8.15
CA PRO A 43 19.88 -11.36 -7.75
C PRO A 43 21.25 -11.59 -7.10
N ASN A 44 22.18 -10.64 -7.24
CA ASN A 44 23.50 -10.69 -6.61
C ASN A 44 23.67 -9.59 -5.53
N ASP A 45 22.57 -9.13 -4.94
CA ASP A 45 22.50 -8.05 -3.95
C ASP A 45 22.99 -6.67 -4.47
N GLU A 46 23.13 -6.49 -5.79
CA GLU A 46 23.42 -5.18 -6.39
C GLU A 46 22.19 -4.25 -6.32
N HIS A 47 22.43 -2.95 -6.15
CA HIS A 47 21.35 -1.95 -6.17
C HIS A 47 20.85 -1.72 -7.60
N ILE A 48 19.61 -2.08 -7.91
CA ILE A 48 19.01 -1.94 -9.23
C ILE A 48 18.05 -0.76 -9.36
N GLN A 49 17.43 -0.33 -8.25
CA GLN A 49 16.53 0.82 -8.27
C GLN A 49 16.51 1.53 -6.92
N HIS A 50 16.56 2.87 -6.95
CA HIS A 50 16.37 3.73 -5.77
C HIS A 50 14.92 4.23 -5.71
N HIS A 51 14.38 4.28 -4.50
CA HIS A 51 13.05 4.83 -4.21
C HIS A 51 13.13 5.85 -3.08
N VAL A 52 12.30 6.87 -3.18
CA VAL A 52 12.01 7.82 -2.10
C VAL A 52 10.69 7.44 -1.45
N SER A 53 10.61 7.51 -0.12
CA SER A 53 9.37 7.18 0.59
C SER A 53 8.25 8.19 0.28
N PHE A 54 7.02 7.69 0.21
CA PHE A 54 5.82 8.52 0.07
C PHE A 54 5.74 9.57 1.19
N CYS A 55 5.96 9.17 2.44
CA CYS A 55 5.86 10.05 3.59
C CYS A 55 6.93 11.15 3.60
N ARG A 56 8.15 10.86 3.14
CA ARG A 56 9.20 11.86 2.95
C ARG A 56 8.77 12.90 1.92
N GLN A 57 8.28 12.45 0.77
CA GLN A 57 7.83 13.32 -0.31
C GLN A 57 6.68 14.21 0.16
N TRP A 58 5.69 13.60 0.85
CA TRP A 58 4.56 14.30 1.44
C TRP A 58 4.98 15.40 2.41
N LEU A 59 5.84 15.07 3.37
CA LEU A 59 6.27 16.01 4.42
C LEU A 59 7.08 17.20 3.86
N HIS A 60 7.78 16.99 2.74
CA HIS A 60 8.49 18.04 2.04
C HIS A 60 7.62 18.84 1.06
N GLY A 61 6.31 18.61 1.04
CA GLY A 61 5.37 19.31 0.17
C GLY A 61 5.55 19.01 -1.33
N GLN A 62 6.21 17.89 -1.64
CA GLN A 62 6.44 17.50 -3.02
C GLN A 62 5.23 16.71 -3.56
N PRO A 63 5.01 16.71 -4.89
CA PRO A 63 3.93 15.93 -5.49
C PRO A 63 4.06 14.43 -5.15
N VAL A 64 2.99 13.85 -4.61
CA VAL A 64 2.94 12.40 -4.26
C VAL A 64 2.08 11.59 -5.23
N VAL A 65 1.42 12.25 -6.16
CA VAL A 65 0.66 11.64 -7.25
C VAL A 65 1.18 12.23 -8.54
N PRO A 66 1.73 11.43 -9.44
CA PRO A 66 2.14 11.91 -10.76
C PRO A 66 0.97 12.52 -11.53
N GLU A 67 1.26 13.51 -12.35
CA GLU A 67 0.28 14.14 -13.21
C GLU A 67 -0.08 13.25 -14.41
N GLY A 68 -1.30 13.41 -14.91
CA GLY A 68 -1.79 12.75 -16.11
C GLY A 68 -2.58 11.46 -15.88
N PRO A 69 -3.31 11.01 -16.91
CA PRO A 69 -4.26 9.90 -16.82
C PRO A 69 -3.59 8.51 -16.74
N ASN A 70 -2.35 8.41 -17.16
CA ASN A 70 -1.61 7.13 -17.25
C ASN A 70 -0.45 7.05 -16.23
N TRP A 71 -0.53 7.76 -15.15
CA TRP A 71 0.51 7.81 -14.10
C TRP A 71 0.88 6.43 -13.52
N TRP A 72 -0.04 5.48 -13.57
CA TRP A 72 0.14 4.10 -13.13
C TRP A 72 0.90 3.22 -14.15
N ARG A 73 1.17 3.71 -15.35
CA ARG A 73 1.97 2.99 -16.35
C ARG A 73 3.44 3.09 -16.00
N PHE A 74 4.08 1.93 -15.90
CA PHE A 74 5.51 1.83 -15.67
C PHE A 74 6.28 2.18 -16.94
N ASN A 75 7.10 3.20 -16.88
CA ASN A 75 8.04 3.55 -17.92
C ASN A 75 9.23 2.57 -17.84
N GLY A 76 9.20 1.50 -18.65
CA GLY A 76 10.23 0.46 -18.63
C GLY A 76 10.33 -0.36 -17.33
N GLY A 77 9.25 -0.43 -16.54
CA GLY A 77 9.22 -1.18 -15.28
C GLY A 77 9.72 -0.41 -14.06
N LEU A 78 10.07 0.86 -14.21
CA LEU A 78 10.51 1.72 -13.11
C LEU A 78 9.33 2.45 -12.48
N TYR A 79 9.32 2.53 -11.14
CA TYR A 79 8.43 3.43 -10.43
C TYR A 79 8.93 4.86 -10.56
N ASP A 80 8.06 5.77 -10.95
CA ASP A 80 8.34 7.19 -11.18
C ASP A 80 7.56 8.09 -10.18
N TYR A 81 7.08 7.49 -9.09
CA TYR A 81 6.38 8.14 -8.01
C TYR A 81 6.89 7.66 -6.63
N PRO A 82 6.64 8.42 -5.56
CA PRO A 82 7.09 8.07 -4.22
C PRO A 82 6.54 6.70 -3.78
N HIS A 83 7.43 5.86 -3.27
CA HIS A 83 7.10 4.47 -2.99
C HIS A 83 6.25 4.34 -1.72
N SER A 84 5.09 3.68 -1.86
CA SER A 84 4.13 3.47 -0.79
C SER A 84 4.29 2.15 -0.04
N GLY A 85 5.08 1.22 -0.56
CA GLY A 85 5.26 -0.12 0.02
C GLY A 85 6.33 -0.22 1.10
N TYR A 86 6.77 -1.42 1.33
CA TYR A 86 7.82 -1.88 2.23
C TYR A 86 7.42 -1.89 3.70
N CYS A 87 7.27 -0.74 4.33
CA CYS A 87 7.10 -0.65 5.76
C CYS A 87 6.27 0.55 6.16
N TRP A 88 5.33 0.36 7.11
CA TRP A 88 4.51 1.42 7.68
C TRP A 88 4.46 1.30 9.19
N PHE A 89 4.57 2.42 9.90
CA PHE A 89 4.23 2.51 11.31
C PHE A 89 2.89 3.20 11.52
N VAL A 90 2.17 2.83 12.57
CA VAL A 90 0.90 3.45 12.93
C VAL A 90 0.66 3.34 14.44
N ARG A 91 0.05 4.34 15.04
CA ARG A 91 -0.47 4.23 16.41
C ARG A 91 -1.68 3.31 16.43
N ARG A 92 -1.78 2.45 17.44
CA ARG A 92 -2.91 1.52 17.62
C ARG A 92 -4.25 2.25 17.55
N GLU A 93 -4.40 3.35 18.27
CA GLU A 93 -5.62 4.15 18.29
C GLU A 93 -6.07 4.62 16.90
N VAL A 94 -5.10 4.95 16.03
CA VAL A 94 -5.38 5.36 14.64
C VAL A 94 -5.84 4.17 13.81
N LEU A 95 -5.14 3.03 13.93
CA LEU A 95 -5.48 1.81 13.21
C LEU A 95 -6.90 1.33 13.57
N ASP A 96 -7.24 1.36 14.86
CA ASP A 96 -8.57 0.97 15.34
C ASP A 96 -9.65 1.94 14.83
N TRP A 97 -9.37 3.26 14.82
CA TRP A 97 -10.30 4.27 14.32
C TRP A 97 -10.57 4.15 12.82
N VAL A 98 -9.54 3.89 12.01
CA VAL A 98 -9.73 3.72 10.57
C VAL A 98 -10.37 2.37 10.20
N GLY A 99 -10.46 1.45 11.16
CA GLY A 99 -11.05 0.12 10.96
C GLY A 99 -10.08 -0.90 10.38
N GLY A 100 -8.78 -0.77 10.68
CA GLY A 100 -7.74 -1.68 10.20
C GLY A 100 -7.12 -1.28 8.86
N LEU A 101 -6.41 -2.22 8.25
CA LEU A 101 -5.87 -2.08 6.90
C LEU A 101 -7.00 -2.18 5.85
N ILE A 102 -6.69 -1.83 4.61
CA ILE A 102 -7.62 -1.95 3.48
C ILE A 102 -7.67 -3.42 3.03
N GLU A 103 -8.59 -4.19 3.59
CA GLU A 103 -8.67 -5.65 3.39
C GLU A 103 -9.20 -6.05 2.00
N ILE A 104 -10.02 -5.19 1.37
CA ILE A 104 -10.62 -5.49 0.05
C ILE A 104 -9.60 -5.48 -1.10
N ALA A 105 -8.39 -4.99 -0.85
CA ALA A 105 -7.31 -4.91 -1.83
C ALA A 105 -6.56 -6.24 -1.96
N GLY A 106 -7.27 -7.33 -2.05
CA GLY A 106 -6.68 -8.67 -2.08
C GLY A 106 -5.73 -8.92 -3.27
N MET A 107 -5.91 -8.24 -4.44
CA MET A 107 -4.93 -8.28 -5.55
C MET A 107 -3.66 -7.46 -5.28
N GLY A 108 -3.48 -6.96 -4.06
CA GLY A 108 -2.39 -6.04 -3.69
C GLY A 108 -2.76 -4.58 -3.91
N SER A 109 -1.77 -3.70 -3.79
CA SER A 109 -1.92 -2.23 -3.83
C SER A 109 -2.64 -1.62 -2.62
N ALA A 110 -2.83 -2.35 -1.53
CA ALA A 110 -3.40 -1.80 -0.30
C ALA A 110 -2.56 -0.62 0.25
N ASP A 111 -1.25 -0.76 0.19
CA ASP A 111 -0.28 0.29 0.53
C ASP A 111 -0.45 1.54 -0.33
N HIS A 112 -0.65 1.37 -1.63
CA HIS A 112 -0.87 2.46 -2.57
C HIS A 112 -2.21 3.15 -2.35
N HIS A 113 -3.28 2.39 -2.13
CA HIS A 113 -4.59 2.94 -1.77
C HIS A 113 -4.50 3.72 -0.46
N MET A 114 -3.84 3.17 0.55
CA MET A 114 -3.65 3.81 1.85
C MET A 114 -2.87 5.12 1.71
N ALA A 115 -1.75 5.12 0.98
CA ALA A 115 -0.94 6.31 0.75
C ALA A 115 -1.74 7.43 0.06
N LEU A 116 -2.46 7.12 -1.02
CA LEU A 116 -3.27 8.11 -1.70
C LEU A 116 -4.49 8.54 -0.90
N ALA A 117 -5.07 7.67 -0.07
CA ALA A 117 -6.11 8.04 0.87
C ALA A 117 -5.62 9.04 1.92
N LEU A 118 -4.41 8.84 2.46
CA LEU A 118 -3.77 9.80 3.38
C LEU A 118 -3.53 11.17 2.73
N ALA A 119 -3.28 11.20 1.41
CA ALA A 119 -3.16 12.42 0.63
C ALA A 119 -4.51 13.01 0.18
N GLY A 120 -5.65 12.41 0.52
CA GLY A 120 -6.98 12.84 0.08
C GLY A 120 -7.26 12.58 -1.41
N LYS A 121 -6.57 11.62 -2.02
CA LYS A 121 -6.57 11.36 -3.47
C LYS A 121 -6.82 9.90 -3.83
N VAL A 122 -7.52 9.15 -2.98
CA VAL A 122 -7.67 7.69 -3.13
C VAL A 122 -8.31 7.27 -4.45
N ALA A 123 -9.22 8.07 -5.01
CA ALA A 123 -9.80 7.79 -6.32
C ALA A 123 -8.75 7.66 -7.45
N ARG A 124 -7.58 8.29 -7.28
CA ARG A 124 -6.45 8.18 -8.22
C ARG A 124 -5.74 6.83 -8.15
N SER A 125 -5.93 6.05 -7.10
CA SER A 125 -5.31 4.73 -6.92
C SER A 125 -6.10 3.59 -7.57
N VAL A 126 -7.31 3.85 -8.04
CA VAL A 126 -8.22 2.83 -8.58
C VAL A 126 -8.23 2.89 -10.10
N PRO A 127 -7.94 1.77 -10.79
CA PRO A 127 -8.07 1.70 -12.23
C PRO A 127 -9.52 1.88 -12.72
N GLY A 128 -9.68 2.46 -13.89
CA GLY A 128 -11.00 2.56 -14.52
C GLY A 128 -11.63 1.19 -14.78
N GLY A 129 -12.94 1.10 -14.61
CA GLY A 129 -13.71 -0.14 -14.82
C GLY A 129 -13.89 -1.01 -13.58
N THR A 130 -13.35 -0.62 -12.43
CA THR A 130 -13.66 -1.27 -11.14
C THR A 130 -15.08 -0.93 -10.68
N ALA A 131 -15.67 -1.81 -9.88
CA ALA A 131 -17.00 -1.58 -9.31
C ALA A 131 -17.05 -0.30 -8.46
N PRO A 132 -18.14 0.49 -8.50
CA PRO A 132 -18.28 1.69 -7.68
C PRO A 132 -18.16 1.44 -6.18
N SER A 133 -18.62 0.29 -5.71
CA SER A 133 -18.50 -0.16 -4.31
C SER A 133 -17.04 -0.24 -3.86
N TYR A 134 -16.13 -0.69 -4.73
CA TYR A 134 -14.69 -0.74 -4.43
C TYR A 134 -14.16 0.65 -4.08
N LEU A 135 -14.41 1.64 -4.92
CA LEU A 135 -14.01 3.02 -4.64
C LEU A 135 -14.70 3.56 -3.38
N ALA A 136 -15.99 3.28 -3.19
CA ALA A 136 -16.72 3.73 -2.01
C ALA A 136 -16.13 3.19 -0.69
N HIS A 137 -15.63 1.95 -0.67
CA HIS A 137 -14.88 1.42 0.49
C HIS A 137 -13.62 2.23 0.77
N LEU A 138 -12.84 2.53 -0.26
CA LEU A 138 -11.61 3.30 -0.13
C LEU A 138 -11.87 4.74 0.31
N GLU A 139 -12.91 5.39 -0.20
CA GLU A 139 -13.30 6.73 0.20
C GLU A 139 -13.77 6.79 1.66
N ARG A 140 -14.51 5.80 2.14
CA ARG A 140 -14.86 5.68 3.56
C ARG A 140 -13.62 5.53 4.45
N TRP A 141 -12.64 4.74 4.01
CA TRP A 141 -11.36 4.61 4.71
C TRP A 141 -10.62 5.96 4.73
N GLN A 142 -10.55 6.66 3.60
CA GLN A 142 -9.93 7.99 3.47
C GLN A 142 -10.56 9.00 4.43
N GLN A 143 -11.89 9.05 4.52
CA GLN A 143 -12.60 9.96 5.41
C GLN A 143 -12.24 9.70 6.88
N ARG A 144 -12.21 8.44 7.31
CA ARG A 144 -11.78 8.06 8.66
C ARG A 144 -10.31 8.42 8.90
N ALA A 145 -9.45 8.15 7.93
CA ALA A 145 -8.02 8.47 8.01
C ALA A 145 -7.77 9.97 8.12
N ALA A 146 -8.49 10.80 7.37
CA ALA A 146 -8.38 12.26 7.45
C ALA A 146 -8.64 12.78 8.87
N LEU A 147 -9.66 12.25 9.55
CA LEU A 147 -9.98 12.59 10.93
C LEU A 147 -8.97 12.04 11.94
N ALA A 148 -8.65 10.75 11.81
CA ALA A 148 -7.78 10.05 12.75
C ALA A 148 -6.33 10.54 12.68
N VAL A 149 -5.81 10.78 11.48
CA VAL A 149 -4.41 11.18 11.26
C VAL A 149 -4.23 12.68 11.38
N ASN A 150 -5.18 13.47 10.89
CA ASN A 150 -5.17 14.94 10.95
C ASN A 150 -3.84 15.53 10.48
N GLY A 151 -3.35 15.11 9.32
CA GLY A 151 -2.11 15.58 8.70
C GLY A 151 -0.80 15.14 9.39
N ARG A 152 -0.87 14.39 10.50
CA ARG A 152 0.33 13.92 11.23
C ARG A 152 0.92 12.67 10.58
N ILE A 153 1.32 12.81 9.32
CA ILE A 153 2.03 11.82 8.52
C ILE A 153 3.51 12.14 8.60
N GLY A 154 4.36 11.14 8.80
CA GLY A 154 5.79 11.37 8.90
C GLY A 154 6.64 10.20 8.43
N PHE A 155 7.96 10.37 8.54
CA PHE A 155 8.91 9.33 8.21
C PHE A 155 10.08 9.34 9.20
N VAL A 156 10.86 8.28 9.18
CA VAL A 156 12.16 8.19 9.87
C VAL A 156 13.27 8.20 8.84
N HIS A 157 14.31 9.00 9.07
CA HIS A 157 15.48 8.99 8.20
C HIS A 157 16.19 7.63 8.29
N GLY A 158 16.41 7.01 7.16
CA GLY A 158 17.11 5.74 7.08
C GLY A 158 16.88 5.06 5.74
N THR A 159 17.74 4.10 5.46
CA THR A 159 17.69 3.32 4.23
C THR A 159 17.20 1.91 4.54
N VAL A 160 16.31 1.43 3.69
CA VAL A 160 15.92 0.02 3.63
C VAL A 160 16.38 -0.60 2.33
N GLU A 161 16.59 -1.90 2.36
CA GLU A 161 16.86 -2.71 1.17
C GLU A 161 15.80 -3.79 1.05
N HIS A 162 15.31 -3.93 -0.16
CA HIS A 162 14.30 -4.91 -0.51
C HIS A 162 14.93 -6.01 -1.35
N ARG A 163 14.89 -7.24 -0.85
CA ARG A 163 15.51 -8.39 -1.51
C ARG A 163 14.87 -8.73 -2.84
N PHE A 164 15.70 -9.28 -3.72
CA PHE A 164 15.25 -9.77 -5.01
C PHE A 164 14.37 -11.02 -4.82
N HIS A 165 13.17 -10.96 -5.35
CA HIS A 165 12.23 -12.08 -5.42
C HIS A 165 11.54 -12.16 -6.80
N GLY A 166 12.33 -11.98 -7.85
CA GLY A 166 11.87 -12.00 -9.24
C GLY A 166 11.76 -10.61 -9.88
N ARG A 167 11.71 -10.58 -11.21
CA ARG A 167 11.65 -9.32 -11.96
C ARG A 167 10.28 -8.66 -11.80
N LYS A 168 10.24 -7.36 -11.68
CA LYS A 168 8.98 -6.58 -11.59
C LYS A 168 8.03 -6.82 -12.77
N ALA A 169 8.59 -7.03 -13.97
CA ALA A 169 7.82 -7.34 -15.17
C ALA A 169 6.99 -8.65 -15.05
N ASP A 170 7.48 -9.60 -14.27
CA ASP A 170 6.87 -10.91 -14.11
C ASP A 170 5.80 -10.94 -12.99
N ARG A 171 5.70 -9.85 -12.19
CA ARG A 171 4.78 -9.76 -11.04
C ARG A 171 3.33 -9.35 -11.42
N GLY A 172 3.05 -9.13 -12.68
CA GLY A 172 1.70 -8.86 -13.19
C GLY A 172 1.02 -7.61 -12.62
N TYR A 173 1.74 -6.61 -12.15
CA TYR A 173 1.16 -5.42 -11.50
C TYR A 173 0.09 -4.70 -12.30
N LEU A 174 0.16 -4.74 -13.64
CA LEU A 174 -0.85 -4.16 -14.52
C LEU A 174 -1.95 -5.15 -14.87
N SER A 175 -1.60 -6.42 -15.09
CA SER A 175 -2.55 -7.44 -15.53
C SER A 175 -3.49 -7.89 -14.42
N ARG A 176 -3.04 -7.92 -13.16
CA ARG A 176 -3.87 -8.31 -12.01
C ARG A 176 -5.17 -7.52 -11.91
N TRP A 177 -5.12 -6.21 -12.14
CA TRP A 177 -6.31 -5.37 -12.10
C TRP A 177 -7.34 -5.70 -13.17
N GLN A 178 -6.89 -6.23 -14.32
CA GLN A 178 -7.78 -6.67 -15.38
C GLN A 178 -8.64 -7.86 -14.96
N ILE A 179 -8.17 -8.67 -14.02
CA ILE A 179 -8.96 -9.77 -13.43
C ILE A 179 -10.20 -9.16 -12.74
N PHE A 180 -10.00 -8.17 -11.89
CA PHE A 180 -11.11 -7.49 -11.21
C PHE A 180 -12.09 -6.81 -12.18
N VAL A 181 -11.55 -6.08 -13.15
CA VAL A 181 -12.39 -5.37 -14.14
C VAL A 181 -13.17 -6.36 -14.99
N ARG A 182 -12.54 -7.43 -15.49
CA ARG A 182 -13.15 -8.44 -16.37
C ARG A 182 -14.30 -9.15 -15.70
N HIS A 183 -14.13 -9.54 -14.44
CA HIS A 183 -15.13 -10.26 -13.67
C HIS A 183 -16.09 -9.34 -12.91
N GLY A 184 -15.94 -8.01 -13.02
CA GLY A 184 -16.75 -7.05 -12.29
C GLY A 184 -16.70 -7.28 -10.79
N PHE A 185 -15.49 -7.44 -10.24
CA PHE A 185 -15.30 -7.67 -8.80
C PHE A 185 -15.98 -6.58 -7.97
N ASP A 186 -16.88 -6.98 -7.10
CA ASP A 186 -17.61 -6.12 -6.18
C ASP A 186 -17.41 -6.62 -4.74
N PRO A 187 -16.66 -5.89 -3.89
CA PRO A 187 -16.38 -6.34 -2.53
C PRO A 187 -17.62 -6.51 -1.65
N ASP A 188 -18.73 -5.84 -1.96
CA ASP A 188 -19.96 -5.94 -1.16
C ASP A 188 -20.72 -7.24 -1.43
N THR A 189 -20.53 -7.89 -2.57
CA THR A 189 -21.23 -9.12 -2.97
C THR A 189 -20.31 -10.34 -3.08
N ASP A 190 -19.04 -10.11 -3.45
CA ASP A 190 -18.11 -11.19 -3.78
C ASP A 190 -17.25 -11.61 -2.58
N LEU A 191 -17.25 -10.80 -1.52
CA LEU A 191 -16.56 -11.11 -0.27
C LEU A 191 -17.56 -11.29 0.88
N LYS A 192 -17.22 -12.14 1.84
CA LYS A 192 -17.92 -12.30 3.11
C LYS A 192 -16.93 -12.50 4.25
N ARG A 193 -17.38 -12.27 5.48
CA ARG A 193 -16.60 -12.67 6.67
C ARG A 193 -17.07 -14.02 7.18
N ASN A 194 -16.13 -14.91 7.44
CA ASN A 194 -16.41 -16.16 8.10
C ASN A 194 -16.63 -15.99 9.61
N SER A 195 -16.89 -17.09 10.32
CA SER A 195 -17.15 -17.10 11.78
C SER A 195 -15.97 -16.57 12.62
N PHE A 196 -14.77 -16.52 12.06
CA PHE A 196 -13.56 -15.97 12.71
C PHE A 196 -13.30 -14.50 12.33
N GLY A 197 -14.19 -13.89 11.54
CA GLY A 197 -14.03 -12.51 11.06
C GLY A 197 -13.03 -12.35 9.91
N VAL A 198 -12.51 -13.46 9.37
CA VAL A 198 -11.58 -13.43 8.23
C VAL A 198 -12.37 -13.26 6.93
N MET A 199 -11.83 -12.40 6.04
CA MET A 199 -12.41 -12.20 4.72
C MET A 199 -12.18 -13.42 3.84
N GLU A 200 -13.23 -13.87 3.17
CA GLU A 200 -13.20 -14.99 2.22
C GLU A 200 -14.11 -14.70 1.03
N TRP A 201 -13.98 -15.48 -0.03
CA TRP A 201 -14.88 -15.41 -1.18
C TRP A 201 -16.29 -15.79 -0.81
N ALA A 202 -17.27 -15.10 -1.39
CA ALA A 202 -18.68 -15.44 -1.21
C ALA A 202 -19.08 -16.73 -1.94
N GLY A 203 -18.32 -17.13 -2.96
CA GLY A 203 -18.57 -18.32 -3.77
C GLY A 203 -19.54 -18.07 -4.94
N ASN A 204 -19.81 -16.82 -5.26
CA ASN A 204 -20.75 -16.44 -6.32
C ASN A 204 -20.11 -16.22 -7.70
N LYS A 205 -18.76 -16.14 -7.76
CA LYS A 205 -17.99 -15.92 -9.00
C LYS A 205 -16.82 -16.92 -9.11
N PRO A 206 -17.06 -18.20 -9.37
CA PRO A 206 -16.04 -19.24 -9.36
C PRO A 206 -14.92 -19.01 -10.41
N GLU A 207 -15.21 -18.34 -11.51
CA GLU A 207 -14.20 -18.00 -12.52
C GLU A 207 -13.24 -16.89 -12.03
N LEU A 208 -13.75 -15.90 -11.31
CA LEU A 208 -12.92 -14.88 -10.65
C LEU A 208 -12.01 -15.52 -9.61
N GLU A 209 -12.58 -16.38 -8.76
CA GLU A 209 -11.85 -17.08 -7.69
C GLU A 209 -10.72 -17.92 -8.27
N ARG A 210 -11.01 -18.69 -9.33
CA ARG A 210 -10.01 -19.52 -10.01
C ARG A 210 -8.91 -18.68 -10.69
N GLU A 211 -9.26 -17.58 -11.37
CA GLU A 211 -8.26 -16.74 -12.05
C GLU A 211 -7.38 -16.01 -11.02
N TRP A 212 -7.94 -15.67 -9.87
CA TRP A 212 -7.20 -15.15 -8.74
C TRP A 212 -6.19 -16.16 -8.17
N GLU A 213 -6.63 -17.40 -7.91
CA GLU A 213 -5.75 -18.47 -7.41
C GLU A 213 -4.60 -18.75 -8.38
N LEU A 214 -4.82 -18.66 -9.69
CA LEU A 214 -3.78 -18.82 -10.69
C LEU A 214 -2.78 -17.65 -10.76
N TYR A 215 -3.20 -16.48 -10.27
CA TYR A 215 -2.33 -15.31 -10.21
C TYR A 215 -1.39 -15.35 -8.99
N LEU A 216 -1.82 -15.90 -7.86
CA LEU A 216 -1.04 -16.04 -6.63
C LEU A 216 0.05 -17.11 -6.74
#